data_f9405af191c49a2fde3abc272da0fae2
#
_entry.id   f9405af191c49a2fde3abc272da0fae2
#
_cell.length_a   1.000
_cell.length_b   1.000
_cell.length_c   1.000
_cell.angle_alpha   90.00
_cell.angle_beta   90.00
_cell.angle_gamma   90.00
#
_symmetry.space_group_name_H-M   'P 1'
#
loop_
_entity.id
_entity.type
_entity.pdbx_description
1 polymer ?
#
loop_
_entity_poly.entity_id
_entity_poly.type
_entity_poly.pdbx_seq_one_letter_code
_entity_poly.pdbx_strand_id
1 'polypeptide(L)'
;MTAVARFLLRSEAIASSRIEGIAPSAHKVALAELGQSEEVKGLSEQARAVAHNVTAVKDATEHLAAAPAVTINGLLALHRSLLPDSPEHHGIREAQNWLGGSSYHPLEADFIPPPPELVPALLDDLMAYLNSAAHAPLIQAALVHA
;
A
#
# COMPACT_ATOMS: atom_id res chain seq x y z
N MET A 1 0.21 21.55 0.82
CA MET A 1 1.31 20.83 0.14
C MET A 1 1.84 21.66 -1.02
N THR A 2 3.18 21.78 -1.18
CA THR A 2 3.81 22.50 -2.30
C THR A 2 3.71 21.71 -3.61
N ALA A 3 3.81 22.41 -4.77
CA ALA A 3 3.81 21.76 -6.08
C ALA A 3 4.92 20.70 -6.23
N VAL A 4 6.11 20.98 -5.65
CA VAL A 4 7.25 20.05 -5.63
C VAL A 4 6.93 18.78 -4.86
N ALA A 5 6.31 18.89 -3.68
CA ALA A 5 5.93 17.73 -2.88
C ALA A 5 4.93 16.82 -3.62
N ARG A 6 3.96 17.41 -4.32
CA ARG A 6 3.00 16.66 -5.16
C ARG A 6 3.70 15.93 -6.32
N PHE A 7 4.66 16.60 -6.97
CA PHE A 7 5.44 15.99 -8.04
C PHE A 7 6.25 14.80 -7.54
N LEU A 8 6.91 14.94 -6.38
CA LEU A 8 7.70 13.84 -5.77
C LEU A 8 6.83 12.66 -5.37
N LEU A 9 5.68 12.88 -4.73
CA LEU A 9 4.73 11.82 -4.38
C LEU A 9 4.22 11.06 -5.62
N ARG A 10 3.89 11.79 -6.68
CA ARG A 10 3.48 11.16 -7.95
C ARG A 10 4.61 10.34 -8.56
N SER A 11 5.84 10.86 -8.57
CA SER A 11 7.01 10.15 -9.10
C SER A 11 7.29 8.89 -8.31
N GLU A 12 7.16 8.93 -6.98
CA GLU A 12 7.31 7.78 -6.09
C GLU A 12 6.24 6.71 -6.35
N ALA A 13 4.97 7.10 -6.40
CA ALA A 13 3.88 6.16 -6.67
C ALA A 13 4.02 5.47 -8.05
N ILE A 14 4.46 6.21 -9.08
CA ILE A 14 4.73 5.63 -10.41
C ILE A 14 5.92 4.68 -10.36
N ALA A 15 7.01 5.05 -9.67
CA ALA A 15 8.20 4.23 -9.55
C ALA A 15 7.92 2.94 -8.78
N SER A 16 7.23 3.03 -7.66
CA SER A 16 6.79 1.88 -6.85
C SER A 16 5.89 0.94 -7.65
N SER A 17 4.86 1.47 -8.34
CA SER A 17 3.96 0.67 -9.16
C SER A 17 4.68 -0.04 -10.33
N ARG A 18 5.78 0.52 -10.85
CA ARG A 18 6.59 -0.15 -11.88
C ARG A 18 7.28 -1.40 -11.39
N ILE A 19 7.67 -1.45 -10.13
CA ILE A 19 8.26 -2.66 -9.50
C ILE A 19 7.26 -3.80 -9.55
N GLU A 20 5.97 -3.49 -9.39
CA GLU A 20 4.84 -4.42 -9.48
C GLU A 20 4.36 -4.68 -10.93
N GLY A 21 5.10 -4.24 -11.94
CA GLY A 21 4.74 -4.41 -13.35
C GLY A 21 3.64 -3.46 -13.87
N ILE A 22 3.20 -2.49 -13.06
CA ILE A 22 2.20 -1.49 -13.42
C ILE A 22 2.91 -0.22 -13.89
N ALA A 23 2.94 0.05 -15.19
CA ALA A 23 3.74 1.13 -15.77
C ALA A 23 2.92 2.15 -16.59
N PRO A 24 1.95 2.87 -16.02
CA PRO A 24 1.26 3.93 -16.71
C PRO A 24 2.20 5.12 -16.95
N SER A 25 1.94 5.91 -17.99
CA SER A 25 2.69 7.15 -18.18
C SER A 25 2.32 8.20 -17.13
N ALA A 26 3.29 9.05 -16.73
CA ALA A 26 3.08 10.14 -15.77
C ALA A 26 1.93 11.09 -16.19
N HIS A 27 1.76 11.31 -17.51
CA HIS A 27 0.66 12.10 -18.05
C HIS A 27 -0.71 11.45 -17.76
N LYS A 28 -0.85 10.13 -17.95
CA LYS A 28 -2.11 9.41 -17.67
C LYS A 28 -2.44 9.41 -16.18
N VAL A 29 -1.43 9.29 -15.32
CA VAL A 29 -1.61 9.38 -13.85
C VAL A 29 -2.07 10.78 -13.46
N ALA A 30 -1.45 11.83 -14.02
CA ALA A 30 -1.86 13.21 -13.77
C ALA A 30 -3.30 13.49 -14.23
N LEU A 31 -3.69 12.95 -15.38
CA LEU A 31 -5.08 13.04 -15.84
C LEU A 31 -6.05 12.29 -14.94
N ALA A 32 -5.66 11.13 -14.39
CA ALA A 32 -6.48 10.37 -13.47
C ALA A 32 -6.65 11.09 -12.11
N GLU A 33 -5.61 11.77 -11.60
CA GLU A 33 -5.72 12.63 -10.41
C GLU A 33 -6.70 13.79 -10.63
N LEU A 34 -6.68 14.39 -11.82
CA LEU A 34 -7.64 15.44 -12.19
C LEU A 34 -9.06 14.86 -12.37
N GLY A 35 -9.16 13.66 -12.92
CA GLY A 35 -10.43 12.97 -13.15
C GLY A 35 -11.13 12.48 -11.89
N GLN A 36 -10.45 12.47 -10.73
CA GLN A 36 -11.12 12.28 -9.43
C GLN A 36 -12.03 13.46 -9.05
N SER A 37 -11.76 14.64 -9.62
CA SER A 37 -12.59 15.85 -9.44
C SER A 37 -13.51 16.13 -10.62
N GLU A 38 -13.30 15.50 -11.79
CA GLU A 38 -14.10 15.71 -13.03
C GLU A 38 -14.20 14.38 -13.79
N GLU A 39 -15.33 14.13 -14.50
CA GLU A 39 -15.51 12.95 -15.35
C GLU A 39 -14.59 13.00 -16.59
N VAL A 40 -13.37 12.50 -16.46
CA VAL A 40 -12.46 12.34 -17.59
C VAL A 40 -12.67 10.98 -18.24
N LYS A 41 -13.21 10.97 -19.47
CA LYS A 41 -13.43 9.75 -20.26
C LYS A 41 -12.09 9.18 -20.79
N GLY A 42 -11.97 7.84 -20.80
CA GLY A 42 -10.84 7.15 -21.46
C GLY A 42 -9.60 6.91 -20.59
N LEU A 43 -9.70 7.06 -19.27
CA LEU A 43 -8.61 6.71 -18.36
C LEU A 43 -8.46 5.17 -18.26
N SER A 44 -7.23 4.67 -18.38
CA SER A 44 -6.94 3.26 -18.16
C SER A 44 -7.08 2.90 -16.69
N GLU A 45 -7.48 1.66 -16.42
CA GLU A 45 -7.59 1.11 -15.06
C GLU A 45 -6.27 1.25 -14.28
N GLN A 46 -5.13 0.95 -14.92
CA GLN A 46 -3.80 1.14 -14.35
C GLN A 46 -3.52 2.60 -13.93
N ALA A 47 -3.95 3.58 -14.73
CA ALA A 47 -3.74 4.99 -14.39
C ALA A 47 -4.61 5.41 -13.18
N ARG A 48 -5.82 4.86 -13.07
CA ARG A 48 -6.68 5.06 -11.89
C ARG A 48 -6.08 4.43 -10.65
N ALA A 49 -5.61 3.18 -10.72
CA ALA A 49 -4.96 2.49 -9.60
C ALA A 49 -3.76 3.29 -9.08
N VAL A 50 -2.88 3.77 -9.97
CA VAL A 50 -1.73 4.59 -9.55
C VAL A 50 -2.16 5.94 -8.97
N ALA A 51 -3.20 6.59 -9.51
CA ALA A 51 -3.72 7.83 -8.94
C ALA A 51 -4.31 7.61 -7.53
N HIS A 52 -4.97 6.48 -7.29
CA HIS A 52 -5.41 6.08 -5.95
C HIS A 52 -4.22 5.88 -4.99
N ASN A 53 -3.15 5.23 -5.45
CA ASN A 53 -1.92 5.07 -4.67
C ASN A 53 -1.29 6.42 -4.29
N VAL A 54 -1.26 7.41 -5.20
CA VAL A 54 -0.78 8.78 -4.90
C VAL A 54 -1.60 9.38 -3.76
N THR A 55 -2.93 9.26 -3.82
CA THR A 55 -3.83 9.77 -2.79
C THR A 55 -3.61 9.05 -1.46
N ALA A 56 -3.53 7.72 -1.47
CA ALA A 56 -3.32 6.91 -0.28
C ALA A 56 -1.97 7.23 0.41
N VAL A 57 -0.89 7.37 -0.36
CA VAL A 57 0.43 7.76 0.17
C VAL A 57 0.38 9.17 0.77
N LYS A 58 -0.33 10.10 0.13
CA LYS A 58 -0.55 11.45 0.65
C LYS A 58 -1.30 11.40 1.99
N ASP A 59 -2.41 10.67 2.04
CA ASP A 59 -3.24 10.56 3.25
C ASP A 59 -2.46 9.87 4.38
N ALA A 60 -1.70 8.83 4.08
CA ALA A 60 -0.80 8.18 5.03
C ALA A 60 0.24 9.17 5.59
N THR A 61 0.86 9.96 4.73
CA THR A 61 1.88 10.93 5.15
C THR A 61 1.26 12.05 6.01
N GLU A 62 0.07 12.52 5.68
CA GLU A 62 -0.58 13.63 6.40
C GLU A 62 -1.24 13.17 7.71
N HIS A 63 -1.84 11.98 7.74
CA HIS A 63 -2.62 11.50 8.90
C HIS A 63 -1.82 10.58 9.83
N LEU A 64 -1.14 9.56 9.26
CA LEU A 64 -0.40 8.60 10.08
C LEU A 64 0.85 9.21 10.69
N ALA A 65 1.58 10.08 9.95
CA ALA A 65 2.75 10.77 10.47
C ALA A 65 2.41 11.83 11.55
N ALA A 66 1.19 12.36 11.54
CA ALA A 66 0.70 13.28 12.57
C ALA A 66 0.09 12.56 13.78
N ALA A 67 -0.18 11.28 13.69
CA ALA A 67 -0.73 10.49 14.79
C ALA A 67 0.35 10.22 15.87
N PRO A 68 -0.03 10.16 17.17
CA PRO A 68 0.92 9.85 18.24
C PRO A 68 1.46 8.41 18.16
N ALA A 69 0.74 7.51 17.48
CA ALA A 69 1.15 6.14 17.23
C ALA A 69 0.41 5.58 16.00
N VAL A 70 1.07 4.69 15.26
CA VAL A 70 0.44 3.90 14.21
C VAL A 70 -0.31 2.74 14.86
N THR A 71 -1.55 2.51 14.45
CA THR A 71 -2.41 1.43 14.98
C THR A 71 -2.80 0.46 13.87
N ILE A 72 -3.18 -0.77 14.24
CA ILE A 72 -3.72 -1.75 13.28
C ILE A 72 -4.95 -1.18 12.56
N ASN A 73 -5.83 -0.47 13.24
CA ASN A 73 -6.98 0.18 12.59
C ASN A 73 -6.57 1.24 11.57
N GLY A 74 -5.51 2.01 11.84
CA GLY A 74 -4.93 2.95 10.89
C GLY A 74 -4.33 2.26 9.67
N LEU A 75 -3.60 1.15 9.88
CA LEU A 75 -3.07 0.31 8.80
C LEU A 75 -4.20 -0.27 7.94
N LEU A 76 -5.24 -0.82 8.55
CA LEU A 76 -6.40 -1.37 7.83
C LEU A 76 -7.19 -0.29 7.08
N ALA A 77 -7.26 0.93 7.61
CA ALA A 77 -7.88 2.06 6.92
C ALA A 77 -7.07 2.44 5.67
N LEU A 78 -5.74 2.50 5.78
CA LEU A 78 -4.84 2.71 4.64
C LEU A 78 -4.99 1.61 3.59
N HIS A 79 -4.99 0.34 4.03
CA HIS A 79 -5.18 -0.80 3.12
C HIS A 79 -6.51 -0.70 2.34
N ARG A 80 -7.61 -0.33 2.99
CA ARG A 80 -8.89 -0.09 2.31
C ARG A 80 -8.83 1.05 1.29
N SER A 81 -8.06 2.10 1.57
CA SER A 81 -7.91 3.22 0.63
C SER A 81 -7.07 2.86 -0.60
N LEU A 82 -6.18 1.87 -0.49
CA LEU A 82 -5.40 1.35 -1.62
C LEU A 82 -6.23 0.45 -2.56
N LEU A 83 -7.23 -0.25 -2.03
CA LEU A 83 -8.04 -1.23 -2.74
C LEU A 83 -9.54 -0.90 -2.62
N PRO A 84 -10.00 0.31 -3.06
CA PRO A 84 -11.38 0.75 -2.84
C PRO A 84 -12.40 -0.13 -3.55
N ASP A 85 -12.03 -0.70 -4.70
CA ASP A 85 -12.91 -1.49 -5.56
C ASP A 85 -12.82 -3.01 -5.32
N SER A 86 -12.09 -3.43 -4.26
CA SER A 86 -11.84 -4.85 -3.94
C SER A 86 -12.11 -5.14 -2.46
N PRO A 87 -13.37 -4.98 -1.99
CA PRO A 87 -13.71 -5.13 -0.57
C PRO A 87 -13.45 -6.54 -0.03
N GLU A 88 -13.43 -7.57 -0.89
CA GLU A 88 -13.09 -8.95 -0.56
C GLU A 88 -11.64 -9.13 -0.08
N HIS A 89 -10.78 -8.17 -0.38
CA HIS A 89 -9.38 -8.16 0.05
C HIS A 89 -9.15 -7.28 1.28
N HIS A 90 -10.19 -6.61 1.81
CA HIS A 90 -10.04 -5.77 2.98
C HIS A 90 -9.91 -6.58 4.26
N GLY A 91 -9.06 -6.11 5.18
CA GLY A 91 -8.88 -6.72 6.49
C GLY A 91 -7.68 -7.64 6.58
N ILE A 92 -7.68 -8.45 7.63
CA ILE A 92 -6.69 -9.50 7.87
C ILE A 92 -7.23 -10.78 7.24
N ARG A 93 -6.40 -11.49 6.49
CA ARG A 93 -6.79 -12.74 5.84
C ARG A 93 -7.17 -13.82 6.87
N GLU A 94 -8.15 -14.62 6.52
CA GLU A 94 -8.64 -15.75 7.31
C GLU A 94 -8.24 -17.11 6.69
N ALA A 95 -7.76 -17.09 5.45
CA ALA A 95 -7.30 -18.28 4.73
C ALA A 95 -5.79 -18.25 4.49
N GLN A 96 -5.17 -19.42 4.43
CA GLN A 96 -3.78 -19.58 4.03
C GLN A 96 -3.62 -19.14 2.57
N ASN A 97 -2.62 -18.33 2.30
CA ASN A 97 -2.20 -17.95 0.97
C ASN A 97 -0.72 -18.31 0.75
N TRP A 98 -0.26 -18.21 -0.48
CA TRP A 98 1.13 -18.44 -0.87
C TRP A 98 1.47 -17.66 -2.13
N LEU A 99 2.75 -17.51 -2.43
CA LEU A 99 3.24 -16.88 -3.64
C LEU A 99 3.96 -17.92 -4.51
N GLY A 100 3.77 -17.83 -5.82
CA GLY A 100 4.34 -18.76 -6.80
C GLY A 100 3.64 -20.12 -6.86
N GLY A 101 4.09 -20.95 -7.78
CA GLY A 101 3.58 -22.31 -7.96
C GLY A 101 2.13 -22.37 -8.45
N SER A 102 1.40 -23.38 -7.99
CA SER A 102 0.00 -23.65 -8.36
C SER A 102 -0.97 -22.75 -7.61
N SER A 103 -2.06 -22.33 -8.26
CA SER A 103 -3.17 -21.61 -7.60
C SER A 103 -4.02 -22.52 -6.67
N TYR A 104 -3.83 -23.84 -6.72
CA TYR A 104 -4.67 -24.79 -6.01
C TYR A 104 -4.00 -25.41 -4.76
N HIS A 105 -2.67 -25.39 -4.68
CA HIS A 105 -1.92 -25.97 -3.56
C HIS A 105 -0.54 -25.33 -3.42
N PRO A 106 0.03 -25.28 -2.21
CA PRO A 106 1.30 -24.62 -1.94
C PRO A 106 2.54 -25.49 -2.14
N LEU A 107 2.45 -26.69 -2.71
CA LEU A 107 3.55 -27.66 -2.78
C LEU A 107 4.76 -27.12 -3.57
N GLU A 108 4.53 -26.24 -4.54
CA GLU A 108 5.55 -25.62 -5.39
C GLU A 108 5.63 -24.10 -5.15
N ALA A 109 5.15 -23.62 -4.00
CA ALA A 109 5.15 -22.21 -3.67
C ALA A 109 6.58 -21.72 -3.43
N ASP A 110 6.90 -20.55 -3.94
CA ASP A 110 8.16 -19.85 -3.68
C ASP A 110 8.22 -19.31 -2.25
N PHE A 111 7.05 -18.94 -1.69
CA PHE A 111 6.94 -18.45 -0.33
C PHE A 111 5.57 -18.78 0.26
N ILE A 112 5.57 -19.28 1.49
CA ILE A 112 4.38 -19.53 2.30
C ILE A 112 4.44 -18.63 3.53
N PRO A 113 3.58 -17.60 3.62
CA PRO A 113 3.55 -16.72 4.79
C PRO A 113 3.00 -17.45 6.03
N PRO A 114 3.17 -16.86 7.24
CA PRO A 114 2.65 -17.42 8.47
C PRO A 114 1.17 -17.81 8.35
N PRO A 115 0.69 -18.84 9.07
CA PRO A 115 -0.72 -19.20 9.06
C PRO A 115 -1.60 -18.06 9.60
N PRO A 116 -2.86 -17.95 9.15
CA PRO A 116 -3.75 -16.83 9.46
C PRO A 116 -3.92 -16.58 10.96
N GLU A 117 -3.91 -17.63 11.76
CA GLU A 117 -4.08 -17.58 13.22
C GLU A 117 -2.97 -16.80 13.93
N LEU A 118 -1.78 -16.76 13.33
CA LEU A 118 -0.62 -16.04 13.89
C LEU A 118 -0.56 -14.57 13.44
N VAL A 119 -1.26 -14.20 12.37
CA VAL A 119 -1.19 -12.86 11.79
C VAL A 119 -1.55 -11.76 12.79
N PRO A 120 -2.61 -11.87 13.60
CA PRO A 120 -2.93 -10.83 14.59
C PRO A 120 -1.79 -10.57 15.58
N ALA A 121 -1.20 -11.63 16.16
CA ALA A 121 -0.10 -11.48 17.12
C ALA A 121 1.17 -10.91 16.47
N LEU A 122 1.46 -11.29 15.23
CA LEU A 122 2.59 -10.75 14.48
C LEU A 122 2.38 -9.27 14.11
N LEU A 123 1.14 -8.86 13.82
CA LEU A 123 0.80 -7.46 13.60
C LEU A 123 0.93 -6.63 14.88
N ASP A 124 0.52 -7.17 16.03
CA ASP A 124 0.71 -6.49 17.32
C ASP A 124 2.20 -6.26 17.62
N ASP A 125 3.04 -7.26 17.37
CA ASP A 125 4.49 -7.15 17.52
C ASP A 125 5.08 -6.11 16.56
N LEU A 126 4.68 -6.16 15.29
CA LEU A 126 5.08 -5.17 14.28
C LEU A 126 4.67 -3.74 14.68
N MET A 127 3.45 -3.55 15.20
CA MET A 127 2.99 -2.24 15.67
C MET A 127 3.79 -1.76 16.89
N ALA A 128 4.12 -2.66 17.81
CA ALA A 128 4.98 -2.33 18.95
C ALA A 128 6.37 -1.89 18.49
N TYR A 129 6.97 -2.62 17.55
CA TYR A 129 8.26 -2.26 16.95
C TYR A 129 8.20 -0.93 16.19
N LEU A 130 7.21 -0.75 15.30
CA LEU A 130 7.04 0.46 14.48
C LEU A 130 6.89 1.73 15.34
N ASN A 131 6.17 1.63 16.46
CA ASN A 131 5.99 2.75 17.40
C ASN A 131 7.15 2.93 18.39
N SER A 132 8.15 2.05 18.36
CA SER A 132 9.35 2.16 19.18
C SER A 132 10.37 3.10 18.55
N ALA A 133 11.36 3.53 19.33
CA ALA A 133 12.53 4.26 18.85
C ALA A 133 13.77 3.37 18.82
N ALA A 134 13.60 2.08 18.47
CA ALA A 134 14.66 1.07 18.55
C ALA A 134 15.81 1.32 17.57
N HIS A 135 15.53 1.89 16.41
CA HIS A 135 16.51 2.14 15.34
C HIS A 135 16.37 3.52 14.72
N ALA A 136 17.39 3.95 13.97
CA ALA A 136 17.27 5.15 13.13
C ALA A 136 16.12 5.00 12.11
N PRO A 137 15.36 6.06 11.80
CA PRO A 137 14.11 5.96 11.04
C PRO A 137 14.19 5.18 9.73
N LEU A 138 15.25 5.36 8.95
CA LEU A 138 15.42 4.64 7.68
C LEU A 138 15.67 3.14 7.87
N ILE A 139 16.42 2.77 8.93
CA ILE A 139 16.68 1.36 9.27
C ILE A 139 15.38 0.72 9.75
N GLN A 140 14.63 1.43 10.61
CA GLN A 140 13.35 0.96 11.12
C GLN A 140 12.35 0.77 9.97
N ALA A 141 12.26 1.71 9.04
CA ALA A 141 11.41 1.59 7.86
C ALA A 141 11.79 0.39 6.98
N ALA A 142 13.08 0.14 6.77
CA ALA A 142 13.55 -1.02 6.02
C ALA A 142 13.19 -2.35 6.69
N LEU A 143 13.31 -2.44 8.02
CA LEU A 143 12.94 -3.64 8.78
C LEU A 143 11.42 -3.89 8.84
N VAL A 144 10.63 -2.82 8.84
CA VAL A 144 9.15 -2.93 8.76
C VAL A 144 8.70 -3.38 7.38
N HIS A 145 9.45 -3.01 6.33
CA HIS A 145 9.14 -3.37 4.94
C HIS A 145 9.54 -4.83 4.62
N ALA A 146 10.61 -5.34 5.22
CA ALA A 146 11.15 -6.69 4.97
C ALA A 146 10.22 -7.80 5.48
#